data_1ee9aeceec9a0a61fedb1d88dfa3cca7
#
_entry.id   1ee9aeceec9a0a61fedb1d88dfa3cca7
#
_cell.length_a   1.000
_cell.length_b   1.000
_cell.length_c   1.000
_cell.angle_alpha   90.00
_cell.angle_beta   90.00
_cell.angle_gamma   90.00
#
_symmetry.space_group_name_H-M   'P 1'
#
loop_
_entity.id
_entity.type
_entity.pdbx_description
1 polymer ?
#
loop_
_entity_poly.entity_id
_entity_poly.type
_entity_poly.pdbx_seq_one_letter_code
_entity_poly.pdbx_strand_id
1 'polypeptide(L)'
;RDHGIKDFIGGNCTVSLMLMAVCGLMRAGLVEWITAMTYQSASGAGAQNMREMLEQMGALHRSAAGLLADPASAILDIDRAVSQALHRADFPTAQFGAPLAGSLIPWIDKDLGTGQSREEWKAGAESNKIMGTQANPVPVEGICVRVSAMRCHSQALTIKLKRDVPLAEVERLIAGGNDWVKVVPNQREASIAALSPAAVSGTMTIPVGRLRKLAMGAEYLSAFTVGDQLLWGAAEPLRRTMRILLE
;
A
#
# COMPACT_ATOMS: atom_id res chain seq x y z
N ARG A 1 -5.55 -29.79 9.35
CA ARG A 1 -6.60 -30.82 9.23
C ARG A 1 -6.93 -31.43 10.59
N ASP A 2 -5.94 -31.64 11.44
CA ASP A 2 -6.09 -32.36 12.70
C ASP A 2 -6.79 -31.57 13.82
N HIS A 3 -7.03 -30.27 13.62
CA HIS A 3 -7.63 -29.40 14.65
C HIS A 3 -9.09 -29.00 14.35
N GLY A 4 -9.72 -29.60 13.33
CA GLY A 4 -11.12 -29.30 12.97
C GLY A 4 -11.33 -27.88 12.41
N ILE A 5 -10.28 -27.16 12.02
CA ILE A 5 -10.35 -25.83 11.41
C ILE A 5 -10.98 -25.95 10.03
N LYS A 6 -12.03 -25.18 9.78
CA LYS A 6 -12.78 -25.18 8.51
C LYS A 6 -12.69 -23.85 7.77
N ASP A 7 -12.40 -22.76 8.48
CA ASP A 7 -12.37 -21.41 7.94
C ASP A 7 -10.94 -20.91 7.79
N PHE A 8 -10.57 -20.50 6.58
CA PHE A 8 -9.26 -19.96 6.24
C PHE A 8 -9.45 -18.54 5.68
N ILE A 9 -8.87 -17.57 6.35
CA ILE A 9 -8.99 -16.15 6.02
C ILE A 9 -7.61 -15.64 5.63
N GLY A 10 -7.52 -14.95 4.49
CA GLY A 10 -6.30 -14.24 4.09
C GLY A 10 -5.98 -13.10 5.05
N GLY A 11 -4.69 -12.81 5.23
CA GLY A 11 -4.26 -11.64 6.01
C GLY A 11 -4.67 -10.33 5.35
N ASN A 12 -4.62 -9.25 6.12
CA ASN A 12 -4.84 -7.89 5.61
C ASN A 12 -3.91 -7.59 4.43
N CYS A 13 -4.44 -6.89 3.43
CA CYS A 13 -3.73 -6.66 2.17
C CYS A 13 -2.44 -5.85 2.31
N THR A 14 -2.45 -4.81 3.15
CA THR A 14 -1.26 -3.97 3.40
C THR A 14 -0.25 -4.67 4.29
N VAL A 15 -0.70 -5.43 5.28
CA VAL A 15 0.16 -6.29 6.12
C VAL A 15 0.85 -7.34 5.27
N SER A 16 0.11 -8.03 4.40
CA SER A 16 0.68 -9.03 3.49
C SER A 16 1.75 -8.42 2.58
N LEU A 17 1.48 -7.27 1.97
CA LEU A 17 2.45 -6.57 1.11
C LEU A 17 3.71 -6.17 1.89
N MET A 18 3.55 -5.56 3.07
CA MET A 18 4.67 -5.16 3.92
C MET A 18 5.52 -6.37 4.32
N LEU A 19 4.90 -7.41 4.85
CA LEU A 19 5.61 -8.60 5.29
C LEU A 19 6.34 -9.27 4.13
N MET A 20 5.74 -9.38 2.96
CA MET A 20 6.43 -9.92 1.79
C MET A 20 7.63 -9.06 1.39
N ALA A 21 7.51 -7.74 1.46
CA ALA A 21 8.62 -6.83 1.13
C ALA A 21 9.80 -6.93 2.12
N VAL A 22 9.52 -7.13 3.42
CA VAL A 22 10.56 -7.04 4.47
C VAL A 22 10.79 -8.36 5.24
N CYS A 23 10.17 -9.48 4.83
CA CYS A 23 10.27 -10.76 5.55
C CYS A 23 11.72 -11.23 5.76
N GLY A 24 12.63 -10.92 4.86
CA GLY A 24 14.06 -11.26 5.02
C GLY A 24 14.69 -10.56 6.23
N LEU A 25 14.38 -9.29 6.44
CA LEU A 25 14.83 -8.53 7.62
C LEU A 25 14.16 -9.02 8.91
N MET A 26 12.86 -9.32 8.83
CA MET A 26 12.08 -9.83 9.98
C MET A 26 12.61 -11.19 10.44
N ARG A 27 12.81 -12.14 9.51
CA ARG A 27 13.36 -13.47 9.80
C ARG A 27 14.80 -13.43 10.34
N ALA A 28 15.58 -12.45 9.89
CA ALA A 28 16.92 -12.21 10.43
C ALA A 28 16.90 -11.59 11.84
N GLY A 29 15.72 -11.26 12.39
CA GLY A 29 15.56 -10.68 13.72
C GLY A 29 16.10 -9.26 13.84
N LEU A 30 16.33 -8.57 12.72
CA LEU A 30 16.99 -7.27 12.68
C LEU A 30 16.06 -6.09 12.92
N VAL A 31 14.77 -6.26 12.72
CA VAL A 31 13.81 -5.16 12.84
C VAL A 31 13.49 -4.88 14.31
N GLU A 32 13.63 -3.62 14.71
CA GLU A 32 13.20 -3.12 16.02
C GLU A 32 11.76 -2.62 15.94
N TRP A 33 11.44 -1.77 14.97
CA TRP A 33 10.08 -1.31 14.66
C TRP A 33 9.97 -0.85 13.19
N ILE A 34 8.73 -0.71 12.72
CA ILE A 34 8.40 -0.19 11.38
C ILE A 34 7.31 0.87 11.49
N THR A 35 7.47 1.99 10.80
CA THR A 35 6.32 2.81 10.42
C THR A 35 5.98 2.58 8.95
N ALA A 36 4.68 2.35 8.67
CA ALA A 36 4.16 2.08 7.34
C ALA A 36 3.08 3.10 6.97
N MET A 37 3.46 4.07 6.13
CA MET A 37 2.48 4.97 5.51
C MET A 37 1.94 4.28 4.27
N THR A 38 0.66 3.91 4.27
CA THR A 38 0.06 3.14 3.18
C THR A 38 -0.72 4.03 2.22
N TYR A 39 -0.54 3.82 0.93
CA TYR A 39 -1.29 4.44 -0.16
C TYR A 39 -2.16 3.37 -0.80
N GLN A 40 -3.40 3.27 -0.34
CA GLN A 40 -4.27 2.15 -0.68
C GLN A 40 -5.17 2.47 -1.88
N SER A 41 -5.16 1.57 -2.84
CA SER A 41 -5.97 1.66 -4.05
C SER A 41 -7.47 1.47 -3.78
N ALA A 42 -8.30 1.93 -4.71
CA ALA A 42 -9.76 1.78 -4.69
C ALA A 42 -10.20 0.31 -4.60
N SER A 43 -9.45 -0.63 -5.20
CA SER A 43 -9.78 -2.06 -5.18
C SER A 43 -9.86 -2.66 -3.78
N GLY A 44 -9.10 -2.12 -2.82
CA GLY A 44 -9.18 -2.53 -1.41
C GLY A 44 -10.51 -2.20 -0.73
N ALA A 45 -11.28 -1.28 -1.28
CA ALA A 45 -12.62 -0.94 -0.82
C ALA A 45 -13.73 -1.72 -1.57
N GLY A 46 -13.40 -2.39 -2.67
CA GLY A 46 -14.31 -3.22 -3.45
C GLY A 46 -14.73 -2.65 -4.80
N ALA A 47 -15.50 -3.43 -5.56
CA ALA A 47 -15.83 -3.15 -6.95
C ALA A 47 -16.66 -1.87 -7.13
N GLN A 48 -17.60 -1.59 -6.24
CA GLN A 48 -18.45 -0.38 -6.31
C GLN A 48 -17.59 0.88 -6.13
N ASN A 49 -16.65 0.85 -5.21
CA ASN A 49 -15.69 1.94 -4.99
C ASN A 49 -14.77 2.16 -6.19
N MET A 50 -14.33 1.08 -6.86
CA MET A 50 -13.56 1.20 -8.12
C MET A 50 -14.38 1.89 -9.21
N ARG A 51 -15.66 1.56 -9.34
CA ARG A 51 -16.57 2.21 -10.31
C ARG A 51 -16.74 3.68 -9.98
N GLU A 52 -17.08 4.02 -8.74
CA GLU A 52 -17.25 5.40 -8.29
C GLU A 52 -15.99 6.24 -8.53
N MET A 53 -14.80 5.71 -8.27
CA MET A 53 -13.55 6.43 -8.57
C MET A 53 -13.43 6.78 -10.05
N LEU A 54 -13.79 5.85 -10.96
CA LEU A 54 -13.79 6.13 -12.41
C LEU A 54 -14.87 7.15 -12.80
N GLU A 55 -16.02 7.11 -12.17
CA GLU A 55 -17.09 8.10 -12.35
C GLU A 55 -16.64 9.49 -11.89
N GLN A 56 -15.95 9.58 -10.76
CA GLN A 56 -15.32 10.80 -10.26
C GLN A 56 -14.28 11.34 -11.25
N MET A 57 -13.37 10.51 -11.76
CA MET A 57 -12.40 10.91 -12.79
C MET A 57 -13.09 11.45 -14.03
N GLY A 58 -14.15 10.78 -14.48
CA GLY A 58 -14.98 11.25 -15.60
C GLY A 58 -15.67 12.59 -15.32
N ALA A 59 -16.17 12.80 -14.10
CA ALA A 59 -16.79 14.05 -13.69
C ALA A 59 -15.79 15.22 -13.71
N LEU A 60 -14.58 15.01 -13.18
CA LEU A 60 -13.50 16.01 -13.23
C LEU A 60 -13.10 16.34 -14.67
N HIS A 61 -12.91 15.33 -15.51
CA HIS A 61 -12.58 15.54 -16.91
C HIS A 61 -13.68 16.37 -17.63
N ARG A 62 -14.95 16.00 -17.45
CA ARG A 62 -16.07 16.74 -18.07
C ARG A 62 -16.14 18.19 -17.61
N SER A 63 -15.83 18.49 -16.35
CA SER A 63 -15.87 19.85 -15.82
C SER A 63 -14.85 20.79 -16.47
N ALA A 64 -13.73 20.25 -16.95
CA ALA A 64 -12.66 21.02 -17.56
C ALA A 64 -12.52 20.79 -19.08
N ALA A 65 -13.35 19.95 -19.71
CA ALA A 65 -13.14 19.47 -21.07
C ALA A 65 -13.07 20.61 -22.11
N GLY A 66 -13.95 21.63 -21.98
CA GLY A 66 -13.94 22.80 -22.88
C GLY A 66 -12.67 23.64 -22.76
N LEU A 67 -12.20 23.84 -21.53
CA LEU A 67 -10.96 24.56 -21.26
C LEU A 67 -9.72 23.75 -21.72
N LEU A 68 -9.73 22.44 -21.56
CA LEU A 68 -8.63 21.56 -22.02
C LEU A 68 -8.55 21.51 -23.57
N ALA A 69 -9.66 21.71 -24.26
CA ALA A 69 -9.71 21.73 -25.72
C ALA A 69 -9.14 23.03 -26.34
N ASP A 70 -9.07 24.11 -25.57
CA ASP A 70 -8.51 25.38 -25.98
C ASP A 70 -7.09 25.57 -25.41
N PRO A 71 -6.02 25.50 -26.24
CA PRO A 71 -4.64 25.72 -25.79
C PRO A 71 -4.37 27.09 -25.16
N ALA A 72 -5.26 28.08 -25.40
CA ALA A 72 -5.15 29.42 -24.82
C ALA A 72 -5.74 29.51 -23.40
N SER A 73 -6.43 28.48 -22.93
CA SER A 73 -7.03 28.46 -21.59
C SER A 73 -5.97 28.62 -20.53
N ALA A 74 -6.20 29.49 -19.56
CA ALA A 74 -5.31 29.63 -18.42
C ALA A 74 -5.42 28.39 -17.48
N ILE A 75 -4.30 27.89 -16.97
CA ILE A 75 -4.29 26.73 -16.07
C ILE A 75 -5.11 26.97 -14.79
N LEU A 76 -5.18 28.24 -14.31
CA LEU A 76 -5.98 28.59 -13.15
C LEU A 76 -7.49 28.51 -13.38
N ASP A 77 -7.95 28.64 -14.63
CA ASP A 77 -9.36 28.44 -14.97
C ASP A 77 -9.70 26.96 -14.98
N ILE A 78 -8.80 26.11 -15.47
CA ILE A 78 -8.90 24.66 -15.41
C ILE A 78 -8.92 24.19 -13.95
N ASP A 79 -7.99 24.67 -13.11
CA ASP A 79 -7.92 24.37 -11.69
C ASP A 79 -9.21 24.75 -10.97
N ARG A 80 -9.73 25.96 -11.24
CA ARG A 80 -11.00 26.44 -10.67
C ARG A 80 -12.18 25.53 -11.05
N ALA A 81 -12.26 25.13 -12.32
CA ALA A 81 -13.32 24.24 -12.79
C ALA A 81 -13.29 22.88 -12.10
N VAL A 82 -12.09 22.28 -11.93
CA VAL A 82 -11.86 21.02 -11.21
C VAL A 82 -12.20 21.18 -9.73
N SER A 83 -11.70 22.23 -9.07
CA SER A 83 -11.97 22.51 -7.66
C SER A 83 -13.45 22.71 -7.38
N GLN A 84 -14.16 23.44 -8.23
CA GLN A 84 -15.61 23.61 -8.13
C GLN A 84 -16.35 22.28 -8.30
N ALA A 85 -15.91 21.42 -9.22
CA ALA A 85 -16.54 20.11 -9.44
C ALA A 85 -16.44 19.20 -8.21
N LEU A 86 -15.31 19.21 -7.52
CA LEU A 86 -15.10 18.43 -6.27
C LEU A 86 -16.06 18.82 -5.13
N HIS A 87 -16.55 20.06 -5.11
CA HIS A 87 -17.44 20.60 -4.09
C HIS A 87 -18.93 20.57 -4.46
N ARG A 88 -19.28 20.07 -5.65
CA ARG A 88 -20.68 19.98 -6.07
C ARG A 88 -21.44 18.92 -5.27
N ALA A 89 -22.69 19.19 -4.96
CA ALA A 89 -23.56 18.25 -4.26
C ALA A 89 -23.86 16.96 -5.05
N ASP A 90 -23.77 17.02 -6.39
CA ASP A 90 -23.96 15.89 -7.29
C ASP A 90 -22.66 15.16 -7.67
N PHE A 91 -21.54 15.51 -7.06
CA PHE A 91 -20.29 14.78 -7.26
C PHE A 91 -20.42 13.36 -6.68
N PRO A 92 -20.04 12.30 -7.43
CA PRO A 92 -20.29 10.92 -7.00
C PRO A 92 -19.40 10.55 -5.81
N THR A 93 -20.00 10.43 -4.62
CA THR A 93 -19.29 10.09 -3.36
C THR A 93 -20.04 9.06 -2.52
N ALA A 94 -21.03 8.38 -3.10
CA ALA A 94 -21.92 7.47 -2.36
C ALA A 94 -21.20 6.27 -1.71
N GLN A 95 -20.09 5.82 -2.31
CA GLN A 95 -19.34 4.66 -1.83
C GLN A 95 -18.18 5.05 -0.91
N PHE A 96 -17.46 6.13 -1.23
CA PHE A 96 -16.33 6.60 -0.42
C PHE A 96 -16.72 7.60 0.66
N GLY A 97 -17.87 8.26 0.53
CA GLY A 97 -18.28 9.35 1.40
C GLY A 97 -17.55 10.67 1.16
N ALA A 98 -16.57 10.68 0.27
CA ALA A 98 -15.75 11.86 -0.06
C ALA A 98 -15.16 11.74 -1.48
N PRO A 99 -14.72 12.85 -2.10
CA PRO A 99 -13.96 12.81 -3.34
C PRO A 99 -12.63 12.06 -3.15
N LEU A 100 -12.36 11.09 -4.04
CA LEU A 100 -11.09 10.36 -4.11
C LEU A 100 -10.29 10.74 -5.35
N ALA A 101 -10.93 10.83 -6.54
CA ALA A 101 -10.27 11.28 -7.74
C ALA A 101 -9.81 12.74 -7.59
N GLY A 102 -8.55 13.02 -7.89
CA GLY A 102 -7.94 14.34 -7.65
C GLY A 102 -7.74 14.72 -6.19
N SER A 103 -7.93 13.75 -5.27
CA SER A 103 -7.81 13.93 -3.82
C SER A 103 -7.27 12.67 -3.14
N LEU A 104 -7.37 12.62 -1.82
CA LEU A 104 -7.10 11.45 -1.00
C LEU A 104 -8.05 11.41 0.20
N ILE A 105 -8.20 10.23 0.82
CA ILE A 105 -8.98 10.08 2.04
C ILE A 105 -8.04 9.53 3.13
N PRO A 106 -7.72 10.31 4.18
CA PRO A 106 -6.71 9.95 5.19
C PRO A 106 -7.29 9.10 6.33
N TRP A 107 -8.35 8.35 6.07
CA TRP A 107 -8.96 7.44 7.02
C TRP A 107 -9.55 6.22 6.32
N ILE A 108 -9.18 5.02 6.78
CA ILE A 108 -9.71 3.76 6.23
C ILE A 108 -10.22 2.90 7.38
N ASP A 109 -11.43 2.31 7.20
CA ASP A 109 -12.12 1.46 8.17
C ASP A 109 -12.61 2.25 9.41
N LYS A 110 -13.07 1.53 10.43
CA LYS A 110 -13.72 2.07 11.61
C LYS A 110 -12.75 2.74 12.57
N ASP A 111 -13.21 3.78 13.24
CA ASP A 111 -12.54 4.35 14.40
C ASP A 111 -12.59 3.37 15.58
N LEU A 112 -11.47 3.17 16.25
CA LEU A 112 -11.35 2.35 17.47
C LEU A 112 -11.54 3.16 18.77
N GLY A 113 -11.77 4.46 18.67
CA GLY A 113 -11.90 5.36 19.82
C GLY A 113 -10.58 5.70 20.52
N THR A 114 -9.45 5.30 19.93
CA THR A 114 -8.09 5.58 20.43
C THR A 114 -7.33 6.57 19.57
N GLY A 115 -7.99 7.13 18.56
CA GLY A 115 -7.36 7.94 17.51
C GLY A 115 -6.77 7.11 16.38
N GLN A 116 -6.89 5.80 16.43
CA GLN A 116 -6.42 4.85 15.43
C GLN A 116 -7.59 4.23 14.67
N SER A 117 -7.48 4.08 13.36
CA SER A 117 -8.43 3.29 12.59
C SER A 117 -8.17 1.78 12.77
N ARG A 118 -9.20 0.97 12.52
CA ARG A 118 -9.05 -0.47 12.56
C ARG A 118 -8.04 -0.97 11.52
N GLU A 119 -7.95 -0.32 10.37
CA GLU A 119 -6.98 -0.68 9.33
C GLU A 119 -5.54 -0.48 9.80
N GLU A 120 -5.27 0.60 10.52
CA GLU A 120 -3.96 0.91 11.12
C GLU A 120 -3.59 -0.09 12.22
N TRP A 121 -4.54 -0.41 13.10
CA TRP A 121 -4.36 -1.39 14.16
C TRP A 121 -3.97 -2.78 13.62
N LYS A 122 -4.51 -3.19 12.48
CA LYS A 122 -4.18 -4.48 11.85
C LYS A 122 -2.69 -4.60 11.54
N ALA A 123 -2.01 -3.49 11.23
CA ALA A 123 -0.58 -3.51 10.90
C ALA A 123 0.25 -4.16 12.01
N GLY A 124 0.08 -3.75 13.25
CA GLY A 124 0.78 -4.35 14.39
C GLY A 124 0.23 -5.73 14.78
N ALA A 125 -1.10 -5.86 14.87
CA ALA A 125 -1.74 -7.08 15.34
C ALA A 125 -1.51 -8.27 14.40
N GLU A 126 -1.74 -8.10 13.10
CA GLU A 126 -1.63 -9.19 12.14
C GLU A 126 -0.18 -9.51 11.78
N SER A 127 0.71 -8.51 11.65
CA SER A 127 2.12 -8.76 11.36
C SER A 127 2.77 -9.63 12.43
N ASN A 128 2.54 -9.32 13.71
CA ASN A 128 3.07 -10.11 14.81
C ASN A 128 2.46 -11.52 14.90
N LYS A 129 1.16 -11.65 14.59
CA LYS A 129 0.50 -12.95 14.51
C LYS A 129 1.09 -13.83 13.41
N ILE A 130 1.27 -13.27 12.20
CA ILE A 130 1.80 -14.00 11.04
C ILE A 130 3.26 -14.39 11.26
N MET A 131 4.05 -13.50 11.86
CA MET A 131 5.47 -13.75 12.15
C MET A 131 5.72 -14.59 13.40
N GLY A 132 4.68 -14.88 14.20
CA GLY A 132 4.82 -15.61 15.46
C GLY A 132 5.56 -14.84 16.55
N THR A 133 5.54 -13.50 16.49
CA THR A 133 6.27 -12.62 17.42
C THR A 133 5.39 -12.03 18.52
N GLN A 134 4.22 -12.61 18.78
CA GLN A 134 3.24 -12.07 19.75
C GLN A 134 3.78 -11.99 21.19
N ALA A 135 4.71 -12.87 21.56
CA ALA A 135 5.34 -12.84 22.89
C ALA A 135 6.35 -11.68 23.04
N ASN A 136 6.96 -11.26 21.93
CA ASN A 136 7.89 -10.14 21.87
C ASN A 136 7.56 -9.34 20.59
N PRO A 137 6.50 -8.56 20.61
CA PRO A 137 5.97 -7.95 19.39
C PRO A 137 6.94 -6.91 18.82
N VAL A 138 7.08 -6.92 17.50
CA VAL A 138 7.72 -5.85 16.73
C VAL A 138 6.67 -4.76 16.52
N PRO A 139 6.86 -3.54 17.03
CA PRO A 139 5.94 -2.44 16.80
C PRO A 139 5.82 -2.12 15.31
N VAL A 140 4.60 -2.09 14.80
CA VAL A 140 4.28 -1.64 13.44
C VAL A 140 3.14 -0.65 13.53
N GLU A 141 3.41 0.59 13.16
CA GLU A 141 2.48 1.71 13.23
C GLU A 141 2.45 2.46 11.89
N GLY A 142 1.44 3.31 11.69
CA GLY A 142 1.39 4.14 10.50
C GLY A 142 0.03 4.78 10.29
N ILE A 143 -0.14 5.39 9.13
CA ILE A 143 -1.40 5.98 8.68
C ILE A 143 -1.83 5.32 7.38
N CYS A 144 -3.11 5.01 7.29
CA CYS A 144 -3.70 4.39 6.12
C CYS A 144 -4.47 5.42 5.29
N VAL A 145 -4.00 5.66 4.08
CA VAL A 145 -4.56 6.65 3.16
C VAL A 145 -5.11 5.98 1.90
N ARG A 146 -6.36 6.28 1.56
CA ARG A 146 -6.94 5.89 0.27
C ARG A 146 -6.49 6.89 -0.80
N VAL A 147 -5.99 6.39 -1.94
CA VAL A 147 -5.51 7.20 -3.06
C VAL A 147 -6.18 6.78 -4.38
N SER A 148 -6.12 7.66 -5.38
CA SER A 148 -6.73 7.45 -6.71
C SER A 148 -5.98 6.41 -7.57
N ALA A 149 -5.42 5.38 -6.97
CA ALA A 149 -4.89 4.22 -7.67
C ALA A 149 -5.98 3.14 -7.80
N MET A 150 -6.03 2.48 -8.94
CA MET A 150 -7.11 1.52 -9.26
C MET A 150 -7.00 0.23 -8.44
N ARG A 151 -5.83 -0.46 -8.44
CA ARG A 151 -5.71 -1.81 -7.89
C ARG A 151 -4.44 -2.15 -7.11
N CYS A 152 -3.42 -1.34 -7.12
CA CYS A 152 -2.16 -1.61 -6.44
C CYS A 152 -2.00 -0.74 -5.20
N HIS A 153 -1.66 -1.36 -4.07
CA HIS A 153 -1.26 -0.64 -2.88
C HIS A 153 0.22 -0.29 -2.94
N SER A 154 0.58 0.87 -2.42
CA SER A 154 1.97 1.27 -2.20
C SER A 154 2.19 1.58 -0.72
N GLN A 155 3.44 1.47 -0.27
CA GLN A 155 3.81 1.77 1.11
C GLN A 155 5.17 2.46 1.16
N ALA A 156 5.22 3.57 1.91
CA ALA A 156 6.48 4.18 2.33
C ALA A 156 6.80 3.69 3.76
N LEU A 157 7.95 3.07 3.92
CA LEU A 157 8.36 2.45 5.17
C LEU A 157 9.54 3.22 5.78
N THR A 158 9.48 3.47 7.08
CA THR A 158 10.65 3.76 7.88
C THR A 158 10.88 2.55 8.79
N ILE A 159 12.06 1.97 8.71
CA ILE A 159 12.43 0.76 9.44
C ILE A 159 13.59 1.09 10.37
N LYS A 160 13.40 0.89 11.66
CA LYS A 160 14.50 0.89 12.60
C LYS A 160 15.05 -0.51 12.77
N LEU A 161 16.34 -0.65 12.57
CA LEU A 161 17.07 -1.88 12.84
C LEU A 161 17.61 -1.86 14.27
N LYS A 162 17.78 -3.03 14.87
CA LYS A 162 18.38 -3.21 16.19
C LYS A 162 19.87 -2.86 16.26
N ARG A 163 20.53 -2.77 15.11
CA ARG A 163 21.94 -2.39 14.94
C ARG A 163 22.15 -1.82 13.55
N ASP A 164 23.27 -1.16 13.36
CA ASP A 164 23.71 -0.80 12.00
C ASP A 164 24.00 -2.06 11.18
N VAL A 165 23.42 -2.14 10.00
CA VAL A 165 23.61 -3.22 9.01
C VAL A 165 24.00 -2.56 7.69
N PRO A 166 25.08 -2.97 7.02
CA PRO A 166 25.45 -2.42 5.72
C PRO A 166 24.30 -2.51 4.70
N LEU A 167 24.11 -1.47 3.88
CA LEU A 167 22.98 -1.40 2.95
C LEU A 167 22.95 -2.59 1.98
N ALA A 168 24.12 -3.02 1.49
CA ALA A 168 24.22 -4.19 0.62
C ALA A 168 23.74 -5.49 1.30
N GLU A 169 23.94 -5.63 2.61
CA GLU A 169 23.42 -6.76 3.37
C GLU A 169 21.88 -6.66 3.53
N VAL A 170 21.36 -5.46 3.78
CA VAL A 170 19.91 -5.19 3.82
C VAL A 170 19.28 -5.58 2.48
N GLU A 171 19.83 -5.12 1.36
CA GLU A 171 19.34 -5.45 0.03
C GLU A 171 19.37 -6.96 -0.26
N ARG A 172 20.45 -7.64 0.13
CA ARG A 172 20.57 -9.10 -0.01
C ARG A 172 19.53 -9.85 0.82
N LEU A 173 19.29 -9.43 2.06
CA LEU A 173 18.27 -10.03 2.93
C LEU A 173 16.86 -9.82 2.39
N ILE A 174 16.55 -8.63 1.89
CA ILE A 174 15.27 -8.34 1.25
C ILE A 174 15.09 -9.20 -0.01
N ALA A 175 16.07 -9.21 -0.91
CA ALA A 175 16.02 -10.00 -2.14
C ALA A 175 15.88 -11.50 -1.89
N GLY A 176 16.51 -12.02 -0.84
CA GLY A 176 16.42 -13.43 -0.44
C GLY A 176 15.19 -13.78 0.40
N GLY A 177 14.31 -12.82 0.67
CA GLY A 177 13.14 -13.02 1.51
C GLY A 177 12.09 -13.96 0.90
N ASN A 178 11.85 -13.82 -0.38
CA ASN A 178 10.95 -14.70 -1.17
C ASN A 178 11.15 -14.46 -2.68
N ASP A 179 10.56 -15.32 -3.51
CA ASP A 179 10.77 -15.34 -4.97
C ASP A 179 10.12 -14.15 -5.72
N TRP A 180 9.22 -13.42 -5.10
CA TRP A 180 8.45 -12.32 -5.74
C TRP A 180 9.06 -10.95 -5.49
N VAL A 181 9.87 -10.82 -4.45
CA VAL A 181 10.55 -9.55 -4.13
C VAL A 181 11.64 -9.27 -5.14
N LYS A 182 11.68 -8.03 -5.61
CA LYS A 182 12.73 -7.50 -6.48
C LYS A 182 13.27 -6.21 -5.88
N VAL A 183 14.54 -6.19 -5.54
CA VAL A 183 15.21 -4.96 -5.10
C VAL A 183 15.44 -4.07 -6.32
N VAL A 184 14.96 -2.84 -6.22
CA VAL A 184 15.09 -1.80 -7.26
C VAL A 184 16.21 -0.85 -6.83
N PRO A 185 17.21 -0.58 -7.71
CA PRO A 185 18.27 0.36 -7.40
C PRO A 185 17.73 1.73 -6.99
N ASN A 186 18.33 2.35 -5.97
CA ASN A 186 17.91 3.68 -5.50
C ASN A 186 18.38 4.78 -6.47
N GLN A 187 17.88 4.71 -7.69
CA GLN A 187 18.11 5.67 -8.78
C GLN A 187 16.75 6.21 -9.24
N ARG A 188 16.73 7.45 -9.71
CA ARG A 188 15.49 8.13 -10.10
C ARG A 188 14.73 7.37 -11.19
N GLU A 189 15.40 7.01 -12.27
CA GLU A 189 14.83 6.36 -13.45
C GLU A 189 14.30 4.95 -13.10
N ALA A 190 15.08 4.16 -12.38
CA ALA A 190 14.68 2.84 -11.91
C ALA A 190 13.47 2.91 -10.96
N SER A 191 13.47 3.88 -10.06
CA SER A 191 12.37 4.08 -9.11
C SER A 191 11.07 4.45 -9.82
N ILE A 192 11.11 5.38 -10.78
CA ILE A 192 9.93 5.80 -11.57
C ILE A 192 9.41 4.63 -12.42
N ALA A 193 10.30 3.86 -13.04
CA ALA A 193 9.92 2.76 -13.93
C ALA A 193 9.31 1.57 -13.18
N ALA A 194 9.75 1.27 -11.95
CA ALA A 194 9.40 0.02 -11.27
C ALA A 194 8.51 0.18 -10.03
N LEU A 195 8.50 1.34 -9.37
CA LEU A 195 7.85 1.53 -8.06
C LEU A 195 6.50 2.27 -8.17
N SER A 196 5.67 1.90 -9.14
CA SER A 196 4.35 2.52 -9.29
C SER A 196 3.24 1.48 -9.45
N PRO A 197 1.99 1.82 -9.11
CA PRO A 197 0.83 0.99 -9.40
C PRO A 197 0.74 0.54 -10.86
N ALA A 198 1.08 1.41 -11.81
CA ALA A 198 1.07 1.10 -13.22
C ALA A 198 2.10 0.02 -13.62
N ALA A 199 3.27 0.04 -12.98
CA ALA A 199 4.35 -0.89 -13.29
C ALA A 199 4.06 -2.33 -12.83
N VAL A 200 3.30 -2.51 -11.74
CA VAL A 200 3.09 -3.83 -11.12
C VAL A 200 1.68 -4.38 -11.32
N SER A 201 0.76 -3.61 -11.87
CA SER A 201 -0.62 -4.02 -12.08
C SER A 201 -0.69 -5.31 -12.92
N GLY A 202 -1.38 -6.34 -12.41
CA GLY A 202 -1.50 -7.64 -13.05
C GLY A 202 -0.27 -8.56 -12.89
N THR A 203 0.72 -8.16 -12.08
CA THR A 203 1.92 -8.98 -11.85
C THR A 203 2.02 -9.46 -10.42
N MET A 204 2.79 -10.54 -10.21
CA MET A 204 3.11 -11.06 -8.88
C MET A 204 4.37 -10.42 -8.27
N THR A 205 5.04 -9.55 -9.01
CA THR A 205 6.27 -8.90 -8.55
C THR A 205 5.97 -7.90 -7.43
N ILE A 206 6.81 -7.93 -6.40
CA ILE A 206 6.81 -6.98 -5.27
C ILE A 206 8.14 -6.23 -5.32
N PRO A 207 8.23 -5.11 -6.05
CA PRO A 207 9.45 -4.32 -6.06
C PRO A 207 9.61 -3.59 -4.73
N VAL A 208 10.83 -3.59 -4.22
CA VAL A 208 11.26 -2.85 -3.04
C VAL A 208 12.42 -1.95 -3.43
N GLY A 209 12.25 -0.67 -3.31
CA GLY A 209 13.27 0.31 -3.67
C GLY A 209 13.27 1.49 -2.71
N ARG A 210 13.92 2.59 -3.10
CA ARG A 210 14.15 3.75 -2.24
C ARG A 210 14.88 3.37 -0.95
N LEU A 211 15.63 2.26 -1.00
CA LEU A 211 16.44 1.76 0.11
C LEU A 211 17.63 2.70 0.33
N ARG A 212 17.69 3.28 1.50
CA ARG A 212 18.82 4.11 1.95
C ARG A 212 18.83 4.24 3.45
N LYS A 213 19.99 4.53 4.02
CA LYS A 213 20.12 4.98 5.39
C LYS A 213 19.54 6.38 5.54
N LEU A 214 18.86 6.65 6.65
CA LEU A 214 18.32 7.97 6.97
C LEU A 214 19.34 8.80 7.75
N ALA A 215 19.22 10.13 7.67
CA ALA A 215 20.06 11.04 8.44
C ALA A 215 19.82 10.98 9.96
N MET A 216 18.79 10.25 10.40
CA MET A 216 18.44 10.03 11.80
C MET A 216 19.40 9.08 12.52
N GLY A 217 20.16 8.27 11.78
CA GLY A 217 21.12 7.30 12.30
C GLY A 217 21.32 6.12 11.35
N ALA A 218 22.41 5.41 11.53
CA ALA A 218 22.81 4.31 10.65
C ALA A 218 21.88 3.09 10.73
N GLU A 219 21.12 2.96 11.79
CA GLU A 219 20.10 1.92 12.00
C GLU A 219 18.74 2.25 11.37
N TYR A 220 18.54 3.47 10.88
CA TYR A 220 17.26 3.86 10.26
C TYR A 220 17.34 3.73 8.73
N LEU A 221 16.34 3.02 8.18
CA LEU A 221 16.19 2.80 6.75
C LEU A 221 14.91 3.43 6.23
N SER A 222 14.94 3.96 5.01
CA SER A 222 13.73 4.11 4.20
C SER A 222 13.60 2.94 3.24
N ALA A 223 12.36 2.58 2.93
CA ALA A 223 12.00 1.70 1.83
C ALA A 223 10.69 2.14 1.20
N PHE A 224 10.48 1.78 -0.05
CA PHE A 224 9.20 1.93 -0.73
C PHE A 224 8.87 0.63 -1.44
N THR A 225 7.63 0.17 -1.31
CA THR A 225 7.16 -1.03 -2.00
C THR A 225 5.79 -0.79 -2.62
N VAL A 226 5.47 -1.58 -3.63
CA VAL A 226 4.16 -1.58 -4.29
C VAL A 226 3.81 -3.02 -4.68
N GLY A 227 2.52 -3.35 -4.65
CA GLY A 227 2.05 -4.68 -5.05
C GLY A 227 0.59 -4.69 -5.45
N ASP A 228 0.24 -5.66 -6.29
CA ASP A 228 -1.11 -5.82 -6.78
C ASP A 228 -2.04 -6.38 -5.69
N GLN A 229 -2.94 -5.52 -5.21
CA GLN A 229 -3.86 -5.86 -4.12
C GLN A 229 -4.86 -6.96 -4.50
N LEU A 230 -5.33 -7.01 -5.74
CA LEU A 230 -6.25 -8.08 -6.18
C LEU A 230 -5.57 -9.45 -6.25
N LEU A 231 -4.25 -9.48 -6.42
CA LEU A 231 -3.46 -10.70 -6.35
C LEU A 231 -3.03 -10.98 -4.90
N TRP A 232 -2.07 -10.24 -4.36
CA TRP A 232 -1.48 -10.52 -3.05
C TRP A 232 -2.36 -10.19 -1.85
N GLY A 233 -3.26 -9.21 -1.98
CA GLY A 233 -4.20 -8.83 -0.93
C GLY A 233 -5.50 -9.63 -0.94
N ALA A 234 -5.77 -10.43 -2.00
CA ALA A 234 -7.03 -11.15 -2.15
C ALA A 234 -6.85 -12.58 -2.66
N ALA A 235 -6.54 -12.77 -3.95
CA ALA A 235 -6.63 -14.08 -4.60
C ALA A 235 -5.52 -15.06 -4.18
N GLU A 236 -4.25 -14.63 -4.16
CA GLU A 236 -3.10 -15.52 -3.94
C GLU A 236 -3.01 -16.14 -2.54
N PRO A 237 -3.26 -15.43 -1.44
CA PRO A 237 -3.27 -16.04 -0.12
C PRO A 237 -4.25 -17.22 -0.03
N LEU A 238 -5.47 -17.05 -0.57
CA LEU A 238 -6.51 -18.09 -0.54
C LEU A 238 -6.16 -19.26 -1.48
N ARG A 239 -5.68 -18.96 -2.69
CA ARG A 239 -5.23 -20.00 -3.64
C ARG A 239 -4.10 -20.86 -3.06
N ARG A 240 -3.14 -20.22 -2.37
CA ARG A 240 -2.02 -20.93 -1.72
C ARG A 240 -2.48 -21.78 -0.56
N THR A 241 -3.36 -21.23 0.29
CA THR A 241 -3.98 -22.00 1.39
C THR A 241 -4.68 -23.23 0.84
N MET A 242 -5.47 -23.09 -0.21
CA MET A 242 -6.14 -24.23 -0.85
C MET A 242 -5.13 -25.29 -1.35
N ARG A 243 -4.03 -24.87 -1.98
CA ARG A 243 -2.98 -25.83 -2.40
C ARG A 243 -2.40 -26.61 -1.24
N ILE A 244 -2.00 -25.92 -0.16
CA ILE A 244 -1.44 -26.55 1.06
C ILE A 244 -2.43 -27.55 1.66
N LEU A 245 -3.73 -27.28 1.58
CA LEU A 245 -4.75 -28.19 2.10
C LEU A 245 -4.99 -29.42 1.21
N LEU A 246 -4.67 -29.34 -0.07
CA LEU A 246 -4.82 -30.45 -1.03
C LEU A 246 -3.59 -31.36 -1.06
N GLU A 247 -2.43 -30.85 -0.73
CA GLU A 247 -1.17 -31.60 -0.55
C GLU A 247 -1.16 -32.31 0.83
#